data_efea231c32f864dd91d2a471e680daf7
#
_entry.id   efea231c32f864dd91d2a471e680daf7
#
_cell.length_a   1.000
_cell.length_b   1.000
_cell.length_c   1.000
_cell.angle_alpha   90.00
_cell.angle_beta   90.00
_cell.angle_gamma   90.00
#
_symmetry.space_group_name_H-M   'P 1'
#
loop_
_entity.id
_entity.type
_entity.pdbx_description
1 polymer ?
#
loop_
_entity_poly.entity_id
_entity_poly.type
_entity_poly.pdbx_seq_one_letter_code
_entity_poly.pdbx_strand_id
1 'polypeptide(L)'
;MPQANRLARTTCPYCGVGCGVTATLENGQLIAVEGDREHPANYGRLCVKGTALHETLGEQGRLLKPRVDGQEVSWEQALTTTAEHLQAQRSAHGPQSVAAYLSGQLLTEDYYVANKLFKGFLGTPHLDTNSRLCMASAVAGYKRAFGADAVPCSYEDLEEAELVVLVGSNLAWNHPVLYQRLKVAKERNPLMRVVVIDPRVTDTC
;
A
#
# COMPACT_ATOMS: atom_id res chain seq x y z
N MET A 1 10.29 -26.56 -25.96
CA MET A 1 10.95 -26.94 -24.68
C MET A 1 10.23 -26.17 -23.59
N PRO A 2 9.75 -26.80 -22.51
CA PRO A 2 9.18 -26.05 -21.41
C PRO A 2 10.27 -25.11 -20.86
N GLN A 3 9.95 -23.82 -20.75
CA GLN A 3 10.86 -22.86 -20.12
C GLN A 3 10.98 -23.25 -18.63
N ALA A 4 12.21 -23.31 -18.15
CA ALA A 4 12.45 -23.58 -16.74
C ALA A 4 11.72 -22.55 -15.87
N ASN A 5 11.20 -22.99 -14.73
CA ASN A 5 10.58 -22.11 -13.75
C ASN A 5 11.54 -20.97 -13.39
N ARG A 6 11.07 -19.75 -13.55
CA ARG A 6 11.84 -18.54 -13.22
C ARG A 6 11.40 -18.02 -11.86
N LEU A 7 12.35 -17.77 -10.98
CA LEU A 7 12.10 -17.06 -9.71
C LEU A 7 12.35 -15.56 -9.90
N ALA A 8 11.44 -14.75 -9.36
CA ALA A 8 11.59 -13.30 -9.30
C ALA A 8 11.34 -12.81 -7.88
N ARG A 9 12.21 -11.94 -7.38
CA ARG A 9 12.05 -11.30 -6.07
C ARG A 9 11.40 -9.94 -6.27
N THR A 10 10.42 -9.63 -5.43
CA THR A 10 9.71 -8.35 -5.45
C THR A 10 9.18 -8.03 -4.05
N THR A 11 8.50 -6.89 -3.92
CA THR A 11 7.88 -6.46 -2.66
C THR A 11 6.37 -6.62 -2.74
N CYS A 12 5.75 -7.07 -1.66
CA CYS A 12 4.30 -7.15 -1.54
C CYS A 12 3.67 -5.74 -1.61
N PRO A 13 2.64 -5.52 -2.46
CA PRO A 13 2.08 -4.19 -2.70
C PRO A 13 1.04 -3.73 -1.66
N TYR A 14 0.71 -4.54 -0.65
CA TYR A 14 -0.46 -4.27 0.19
C TYR A 14 -0.24 -3.25 1.30
N CYS A 15 0.71 -3.45 2.18
CA CYS A 15 0.86 -2.57 3.34
C CYS A 15 2.31 -2.12 3.55
N GLY A 16 2.49 -1.11 4.42
CA GLY A 16 3.78 -0.50 4.69
C GLY A 16 4.82 -1.39 5.37
N VAL A 17 4.50 -2.64 5.74
CA VAL A 17 5.50 -3.60 6.24
C VAL A 17 6.55 -3.87 5.17
N GLY A 18 6.17 -3.83 3.87
CA GLY A 18 7.12 -4.00 2.78
C GLY A 18 7.70 -5.40 2.69
N CYS A 19 6.89 -6.43 2.93
CA CYS A 19 7.34 -7.83 2.89
C CYS A 19 7.96 -8.19 1.54
N GLY A 20 9.16 -8.79 1.57
CA GLY A 20 9.75 -9.41 0.40
C GLY A 20 9.02 -10.68 0.01
N VAL A 21 8.77 -10.86 -1.28
CA VAL A 21 8.15 -12.04 -1.87
C VAL A 21 9.02 -12.62 -2.97
N THR A 22 9.04 -13.95 -3.05
CA THR A 22 9.61 -14.71 -4.15
C THR A 22 8.49 -15.27 -4.99
N ALA A 23 8.41 -14.83 -6.22
CA ALA A 23 7.41 -15.23 -7.21
C ALA A 23 7.96 -16.35 -8.10
N THR A 24 7.21 -17.42 -8.29
CA THR A 24 7.53 -18.50 -9.22
C THR A 24 6.73 -18.31 -10.50
N LEU A 25 7.45 -18.16 -11.62
CA LEU A 25 6.85 -17.99 -12.95
C LEU A 25 7.06 -19.27 -13.78
N GLU A 26 6.00 -19.74 -14.38
CA GLU A 26 6.00 -20.81 -15.36
C GLU A 26 5.38 -20.33 -16.67
N ASN A 27 6.11 -20.44 -17.78
CA ASN A 27 5.67 -19.94 -19.07
C ASN A 27 5.21 -18.46 -19.08
N GLY A 28 5.83 -17.63 -18.25
CA GLY A 28 5.50 -16.20 -18.08
C GLY A 28 4.28 -15.93 -17.18
N GLN A 29 3.65 -16.96 -16.64
CA GLN A 29 2.54 -16.82 -15.68
C GLN A 29 3.02 -17.00 -14.24
N LEU A 30 2.53 -16.19 -13.34
CA LEU A 30 2.78 -16.31 -11.91
C LEU A 30 1.92 -17.46 -11.35
N ILE A 31 2.58 -18.51 -10.85
CA ILE A 31 1.90 -19.70 -10.34
C ILE A 31 1.95 -19.85 -8.82
N ALA A 32 2.94 -19.23 -8.17
CA ALA A 32 3.06 -19.28 -6.72
C ALA A 32 3.82 -18.07 -6.18
N VAL A 33 3.54 -17.73 -4.93
CA VAL A 33 4.23 -16.68 -4.18
C VAL A 33 4.59 -17.21 -2.80
N GLU A 34 5.85 -17.02 -2.40
CA GLU A 34 6.35 -17.33 -1.07
C GLU A 34 7.02 -16.10 -0.46
N GLY A 35 7.16 -16.08 0.86
CA GLY A 35 7.92 -15.04 1.54
C GLY A 35 9.42 -15.18 1.26
N ASP A 36 10.08 -14.08 0.92
CA ASP A 36 11.53 -14.05 0.77
C ASP A 36 12.20 -14.19 2.15
N ARG A 37 12.94 -15.27 2.34
CA ARG A 37 13.60 -15.60 3.61
C ARG A 37 14.77 -14.68 3.94
N GLU A 38 15.36 -14.06 2.94
CA GLU A 38 16.50 -13.14 3.09
C GLU A 38 16.04 -11.68 3.25
N HIS A 39 14.74 -11.38 3.00
CA HIS A 39 14.25 -10.01 3.08
C HIS A 39 14.09 -9.55 4.54
N PRO A 40 14.71 -8.41 4.93
CA PRO A 40 14.79 -7.99 6.34
C PRO A 40 13.44 -7.58 6.95
N ALA A 41 12.45 -7.22 6.16
CA ALA A 41 11.13 -6.86 6.70
C ALA A 41 10.37 -8.07 7.26
N ASN A 42 10.47 -9.24 6.63
CA ASN A 42 9.60 -10.37 6.93
C ASN A 42 10.28 -11.72 7.16
N TYR A 43 11.53 -11.91 6.76
CA TYR A 43 12.27 -13.18 6.91
C TYR A 43 11.42 -14.40 6.53
N GLY A 44 10.80 -14.38 5.34
CA GLY A 44 9.96 -15.44 4.82
C GLY A 44 8.52 -15.49 5.32
N ARG A 45 8.13 -14.63 6.27
CA ARG A 45 6.75 -14.57 6.78
C ARG A 45 5.86 -13.82 5.81
N LEU A 46 4.63 -14.28 5.64
CA LEU A 46 3.58 -13.56 4.92
C LEU A 46 2.27 -13.61 5.72
N CYS A 47 1.41 -12.66 5.47
CA CYS A 47 0.01 -12.72 5.88
C CYS A 47 -0.85 -13.31 4.75
N VAL A 48 -2.13 -13.57 5.03
CA VAL A 48 -3.07 -14.13 4.06
C VAL A 48 -3.12 -13.35 2.74
N LYS A 49 -2.99 -12.02 2.76
CA LYS A 49 -2.97 -11.20 1.54
C LYS A 49 -1.72 -11.45 0.70
N GLY A 50 -0.56 -11.57 1.36
CA GLY A 50 0.70 -11.84 0.69
C GLY A 50 0.76 -13.24 0.09
N THR A 51 0.24 -14.26 0.78
CA THR A 51 0.20 -15.64 0.28
C THR A 51 -0.73 -15.81 -0.91
N ALA A 52 -1.85 -15.07 -0.94
CA ALA A 52 -2.85 -15.11 -2.01
C ALA A 52 -2.55 -14.11 -3.16
N LEU A 53 -1.39 -13.48 -3.17
CA LEU A 53 -1.07 -12.43 -4.14
C LEU A 53 -1.16 -12.91 -5.60
N HIS A 54 -0.78 -14.16 -5.88
CA HIS A 54 -0.85 -14.75 -7.23
C HIS A 54 -2.30 -14.89 -7.74
N GLU A 55 -3.27 -15.06 -6.86
CA GLU A 55 -4.69 -15.17 -7.22
C GLU A 55 -5.28 -13.85 -7.74
N THR A 56 -4.63 -12.73 -7.45
CA THR A 56 -5.11 -11.39 -7.83
C THR A 56 -4.80 -10.99 -9.27
N LEU A 57 -3.99 -11.78 -9.98
CA LEU A 57 -3.56 -11.46 -11.35
C LEU A 57 -4.49 -12.03 -12.44
N GLY A 58 -5.48 -12.83 -12.07
CA GLY A 58 -6.46 -13.37 -13.01
C GLY A 58 -7.35 -12.27 -13.62
N GLU A 59 -7.86 -12.52 -14.81
CA GLU A 59 -8.75 -11.59 -15.53
C GLU A 59 -10.21 -11.71 -15.09
N GLN A 60 -10.57 -12.76 -14.36
CA GLN A 60 -11.94 -13.00 -13.92
C GLN A 60 -12.45 -11.84 -13.04
N GLY A 61 -13.56 -11.24 -13.44
CA GLY A 61 -14.15 -10.12 -12.72
C GLY A 61 -13.44 -8.78 -12.89
N ARG A 62 -12.38 -8.69 -13.73
CA ARG A 62 -11.67 -7.44 -14.00
C ARG A 62 -12.33 -6.67 -15.14
N LEU A 63 -12.29 -5.34 -15.02
CA LEU A 63 -12.66 -4.43 -16.10
C LEU A 63 -11.46 -4.33 -17.06
N LEU A 64 -11.55 -4.98 -18.23
CA LEU A 64 -10.45 -5.05 -19.19
C LEU A 64 -10.52 -3.95 -20.27
N LYS A 65 -11.67 -3.29 -20.40
CA LYS A 65 -11.88 -2.20 -21.34
C LYS A 65 -12.54 -1.01 -20.66
N PRO A 66 -12.23 0.22 -21.08
CA PRO A 66 -12.92 1.39 -20.56
C PRO A 66 -14.39 1.40 -20.95
N ARG A 67 -15.21 2.10 -20.14
CA ARG A 67 -16.62 2.31 -20.40
C ARG A 67 -16.97 3.79 -20.33
N VAL A 68 -17.78 4.26 -21.26
CA VAL A 68 -18.39 5.58 -21.26
C VAL A 68 -19.90 5.37 -21.30
N ASP A 69 -20.65 5.97 -20.36
CA ASP A 69 -22.11 5.82 -20.21
C ASP A 69 -22.57 4.35 -20.22
N GLY A 70 -21.78 3.47 -19.58
CA GLY A 70 -22.06 2.04 -19.46
C GLY A 70 -21.69 1.20 -20.70
N GLN A 71 -21.27 1.81 -21.80
CA GLN A 71 -20.87 1.13 -23.04
C GLN A 71 -19.36 0.92 -23.07
N GLU A 72 -18.91 -0.26 -23.51
CA GLU A 72 -17.48 -0.50 -23.75
C GLU A 72 -17.01 0.31 -24.96
N VAL A 73 -15.89 1.01 -24.78
CA VAL A 73 -15.27 1.88 -25.80
C VAL A 73 -13.79 1.59 -25.95
N SER A 74 -13.17 2.11 -27.00
CA SER A 74 -11.71 2.08 -27.13
C SER A 74 -11.04 3.03 -26.12
N TRP A 75 -9.77 2.78 -25.81
CA TRP A 75 -8.96 3.69 -25.00
C TRP A 75 -8.88 5.09 -25.60
N GLU A 76 -8.75 5.21 -26.92
CA GLU A 76 -8.72 6.49 -27.60
C GLU A 76 -10.01 7.28 -27.38
N GLN A 77 -11.16 6.64 -27.54
CA GLN A 77 -12.46 7.27 -27.29
C GLN A 77 -12.63 7.67 -25.82
N ALA A 78 -12.27 6.80 -24.88
CA ALA A 78 -12.37 7.11 -23.45
C ALA A 78 -11.51 8.30 -23.05
N LEU A 79 -10.27 8.36 -23.52
CA LEU A 79 -9.33 9.45 -23.25
C LEU A 79 -9.79 10.76 -23.89
N THR A 80 -10.26 10.72 -25.14
CA THR A 80 -10.81 11.89 -25.83
C THR A 80 -12.01 12.46 -25.10
N THR A 81 -13.00 11.63 -24.78
CA THR A 81 -14.20 12.05 -24.04
C THR A 81 -13.82 12.65 -22.67
N THR A 82 -12.90 12.02 -21.94
CA THR A 82 -12.44 12.54 -20.65
C THR A 82 -11.74 13.91 -20.81
N ALA A 83 -10.86 14.05 -21.79
CA ALA A 83 -10.15 15.31 -22.06
C ALA A 83 -11.11 16.43 -22.45
N GLU A 84 -12.08 16.14 -23.31
CA GLU A 84 -13.12 17.12 -23.73
C GLU A 84 -13.96 17.59 -22.55
N HIS A 85 -14.40 16.68 -21.66
CA HIS A 85 -15.16 17.04 -20.47
C HIS A 85 -14.33 17.90 -19.50
N LEU A 86 -13.07 17.53 -19.23
CA LEU A 86 -12.19 18.31 -18.37
C LEU A 86 -11.94 19.71 -18.95
N GLN A 87 -11.73 19.81 -20.26
CA GLN A 87 -11.52 21.07 -20.92
C GLN A 87 -12.78 21.95 -20.94
N ALA A 88 -13.95 21.37 -21.17
CA ALA A 88 -15.22 22.07 -21.13
C ALA A 88 -15.49 22.66 -19.73
N GLN A 89 -15.32 21.88 -18.67
CA GLN A 89 -15.48 22.36 -17.29
C GLN A 89 -14.48 23.49 -16.97
N ARG A 90 -13.22 23.31 -17.33
CA ARG A 90 -12.18 24.31 -17.13
C ARG A 90 -12.49 25.61 -17.90
N SER A 91 -12.98 25.51 -19.12
CA SER A 91 -13.32 26.68 -19.96
C SER A 91 -14.53 27.44 -19.44
N ALA A 92 -15.55 26.72 -18.96
CA ALA A 92 -16.79 27.30 -18.46
C ALA A 92 -16.67 27.90 -17.05
N HIS A 93 -15.89 27.26 -16.17
CA HIS A 93 -15.88 27.53 -14.73
C HIS A 93 -14.49 27.83 -14.17
N GLY A 94 -13.45 27.83 -15.00
CA GLY A 94 -12.08 28.05 -14.61
C GLY A 94 -11.38 26.80 -14.06
N PRO A 95 -10.05 26.83 -13.86
CA PRO A 95 -9.26 25.68 -13.45
C PRO A 95 -9.65 25.13 -12.08
N GLN A 96 -10.19 25.94 -11.19
CA GLN A 96 -10.63 25.54 -9.84
C GLN A 96 -11.85 24.61 -9.83
N SER A 97 -12.53 24.46 -10.98
CA SER A 97 -13.69 23.56 -11.12
C SER A 97 -13.31 22.09 -11.24
N VAL A 98 -12.02 21.81 -11.42
CA VAL A 98 -11.49 20.44 -11.60
C VAL A 98 -10.66 20.05 -10.40
N ALA A 99 -10.92 18.85 -9.85
CA ALA A 99 -10.16 18.28 -8.76
C ALA A 99 -9.89 16.80 -9.02
N ALA A 100 -8.84 16.26 -8.38
CA ALA A 100 -8.58 14.83 -8.37
C ALA A 100 -8.32 14.32 -6.95
N TYR A 101 -8.86 13.13 -6.68
CA TYR A 101 -8.63 12.39 -5.46
C TYR A 101 -8.00 11.04 -5.82
N LEU A 102 -6.75 10.87 -5.45
CA LEU A 102 -5.96 9.71 -5.86
C LEU A 102 -5.93 8.63 -4.77
N SER A 103 -5.67 7.39 -5.18
CA SER A 103 -5.39 6.31 -4.24
C SER A 103 -4.05 6.53 -3.55
N GLY A 104 -3.93 6.16 -2.28
CA GLY A 104 -2.67 6.12 -1.54
C GLY A 104 -1.75 4.95 -1.93
N GLN A 105 -2.16 4.10 -2.86
CA GLN A 105 -1.45 2.89 -3.29
C GLN A 105 -1.01 2.93 -4.75
N LEU A 106 -0.78 4.12 -5.29
CA LEU A 106 -0.23 4.31 -6.62
C LEU A 106 1.31 4.24 -6.60
N LEU A 107 1.90 4.04 -7.77
CA LEU A 107 3.34 4.18 -7.95
C LEU A 107 3.75 5.66 -7.81
N THR A 108 5.00 5.91 -7.47
CA THR A 108 5.56 7.28 -7.39
C THR A 108 5.42 8.03 -8.71
N GLU A 109 5.60 7.31 -9.82
CA GLU A 109 5.44 7.83 -11.18
C GLU A 109 4.01 8.29 -11.47
N ASP A 110 3.00 7.57 -10.97
CA ASP A 110 1.59 7.94 -11.14
C ASP A 110 1.29 9.27 -10.42
N TYR A 111 1.80 9.46 -9.19
CA TYR A 111 1.67 10.72 -8.47
C TYR A 111 2.37 11.87 -9.19
N TYR A 112 3.56 11.62 -9.75
CA TYR A 112 4.30 12.62 -10.51
C TYR A 112 3.52 13.07 -11.75
N VAL A 113 3.02 12.12 -12.54
CA VAL A 113 2.24 12.40 -13.75
C VAL A 113 0.94 13.12 -13.41
N ALA A 114 0.22 12.68 -12.38
CA ALA A 114 -1.00 13.33 -11.92
C ALA A 114 -0.74 14.78 -11.45
N ASN A 115 0.30 15.01 -10.65
CA ASN A 115 0.66 16.37 -10.23
C ASN A 115 1.00 17.25 -11.43
N LYS A 116 1.75 16.74 -12.40
CA LYS A 116 2.11 17.46 -13.63
C LYS A 116 0.87 17.81 -14.46
N LEU A 117 -0.06 16.86 -14.63
CA LEU A 117 -1.31 17.08 -15.35
C LEU A 117 -2.17 18.13 -14.66
N PHE A 118 -2.50 17.95 -13.40
CA PHE A 118 -3.47 18.81 -12.70
C PHE A 118 -2.87 20.19 -12.41
N LYS A 119 -1.68 20.27 -11.81
CA LYS A 119 -1.06 21.55 -11.44
C LYS A 119 -0.41 22.25 -12.62
N GLY A 120 0.29 21.50 -13.48
CA GLY A 120 1.03 22.06 -14.60
C GLY A 120 0.17 22.40 -15.81
N PHE A 121 -0.69 21.49 -16.25
CA PHE A 121 -1.47 21.67 -17.48
C PHE A 121 -2.90 22.17 -17.24
N LEU A 122 -3.62 21.59 -16.26
CA LEU A 122 -4.97 22.02 -15.93
C LEU A 122 -4.98 23.29 -15.09
N GLY A 123 -3.91 23.56 -14.32
CA GLY A 123 -3.77 24.78 -13.53
C GLY A 123 -4.59 24.78 -12.24
N THR A 124 -4.94 23.60 -11.73
CA THR A 124 -5.66 23.45 -10.46
C THR A 124 -4.77 22.91 -9.36
N PRO A 125 -4.83 23.47 -8.13
CA PRO A 125 -4.13 22.92 -6.98
C PRO A 125 -4.89 21.76 -6.31
N HIS A 126 -6.13 21.49 -6.71
CA HIS A 126 -7.05 20.54 -6.07
C HIS A 126 -6.69 19.09 -6.40
N LEU A 127 -5.62 18.62 -5.83
CA LEU A 127 -5.12 17.26 -5.96
C LEU A 127 -4.74 16.74 -4.57
N ASP A 128 -5.34 15.65 -4.13
CA ASP A 128 -5.05 15.04 -2.83
C ASP A 128 -5.20 13.52 -2.88
N THR A 129 -4.84 12.84 -1.80
CA THR A 129 -4.92 11.38 -1.65
C THR A 129 -5.62 11.00 -0.35
N ASN A 130 -6.08 9.75 -0.24
CA ASN A 130 -6.66 9.22 0.99
C ASN A 130 -5.64 9.16 2.14
N SER A 131 -4.34 9.02 1.86
CA SER A 131 -3.29 9.00 2.88
C SER A 131 -3.21 10.32 3.65
N ARG A 132 -3.53 11.44 3.03
CA ARG A 132 -3.64 12.74 3.71
C ARG A 132 -4.69 12.70 4.82
N LEU A 133 -5.85 12.11 4.58
CA LEU A 133 -6.92 11.98 5.59
C LEU A 133 -6.64 10.85 6.57
N CYS A 134 -6.19 9.69 6.10
CA CYS A 134 -5.89 8.50 6.89
C CYS A 134 -4.81 8.77 7.94
N MET A 135 -3.74 9.49 7.58
CA MET A 135 -2.56 9.73 8.43
C MET A 135 -2.50 11.15 9.02
N ALA A 136 -3.52 11.97 8.85
CA ALA A 136 -3.47 13.37 9.27
C ALA A 136 -3.07 13.55 10.75
N SER A 137 -3.67 12.80 11.66
CA SER A 137 -3.35 12.84 13.10
C SER A 137 -1.98 12.23 13.39
N ALA A 138 -1.60 11.15 12.73
CA ALA A 138 -0.30 10.51 12.91
C ALA A 138 0.84 11.44 12.46
N VAL A 139 0.71 12.06 11.28
CA VAL A 139 1.69 13.04 10.77
C VAL A 139 1.82 14.24 11.70
N ALA A 140 0.71 14.77 12.20
CA ALA A 140 0.74 15.85 13.17
C ALA A 140 1.45 15.44 14.48
N GLY A 141 1.20 14.22 14.95
CA GLY A 141 1.85 13.62 16.10
C GLY A 141 3.35 13.45 15.91
N TYR A 142 3.78 12.87 14.79
CA TYR A 142 5.20 12.69 14.45
C TYR A 142 5.94 14.03 14.35
N LYS A 143 5.39 15.01 13.64
CA LYS A 143 5.99 16.36 13.54
C LYS A 143 6.11 17.04 14.89
N ARG A 144 5.12 16.88 15.75
CA ARG A 144 5.15 17.46 17.10
C ARG A 144 6.17 16.77 18.00
N ALA A 145 6.29 15.46 17.94
CA ALA A 145 7.17 14.67 18.80
C ALA A 145 8.62 14.64 18.30
N PHE A 146 8.83 14.50 16.98
CA PHE A 146 10.14 14.24 16.37
C PHE A 146 10.62 15.35 15.43
N GLY A 147 9.79 16.35 15.16
CA GLY A 147 10.13 17.43 14.22
C GLY A 147 9.97 17.08 12.74
N ALA A 148 9.69 15.82 12.41
CA ALA A 148 9.55 15.33 11.05
C ALA A 148 8.43 14.29 10.93
N ASP A 149 7.92 14.09 9.70
CA ASP A 149 7.05 12.98 9.36
C ASP A 149 7.92 11.78 8.98
N ALA A 150 8.38 11.06 10.01
CA ALA A 150 9.24 9.90 9.85
C ALA A 150 8.96 8.86 10.95
N VAL A 151 9.19 7.58 10.63
CA VAL A 151 9.24 6.50 11.62
C VAL A 151 10.68 6.44 12.14
N PRO A 152 10.94 6.79 13.41
CA PRO A 152 12.30 6.95 13.92
C PRO A 152 12.96 5.63 14.35
N CYS A 153 12.28 4.50 14.22
CA CYS A 153 12.75 3.18 14.64
C CYS A 153 12.77 2.19 13.48
N SER A 154 13.56 1.13 13.65
CA SER A 154 13.59 -0.04 12.77
C SER A 154 12.68 -1.17 13.28
N TYR A 155 12.56 -2.25 12.51
CA TYR A 155 11.84 -3.44 12.98
C TYR A 155 12.63 -4.20 14.05
N GLU A 156 13.95 -4.11 14.03
CA GLU A 156 14.84 -4.68 15.01
C GLU A 156 14.65 -4.03 16.39
N ASP A 157 14.43 -2.71 16.44
CA ASP A 157 14.13 -2.02 17.70
C ASP A 157 12.90 -2.59 18.40
N LEU A 158 11.90 -3.02 17.61
CA LEU A 158 10.70 -3.69 18.14
C LEU A 158 11.03 -5.06 18.75
N GLU A 159 12.01 -5.76 18.18
CA GLU A 159 12.43 -7.10 18.63
C GLU A 159 13.38 -7.06 19.84
N GLU A 160 14.14 -5.98 19.98
CA GLU A 160 15.14 -5.78 21.05
C GLU A 160 14.58 -5.01 22.25
N ALA A 161 13.37 -4.47 22.15
CA ALA A 161 12.74 -3.68 23.21
C ALA A 161 12.48 -4.52 24.48
N GLU A 162 12.78 -3.97 25.65
CA GLU A 162 12.40 -4.55 26.94
C GLU A 162 10.92 -4.35 27.26
N LEU A 163 10.35 -3.26 26.75
CA LEU A 163 8.93 -2.89 26.91
C LEU A 163 8.36 -2.39 25.60
N VAL A 164 7.29 -3.01 25.14
CA VAL A 164 6.47 -2.55 24.00
C VAL A 164 5.10 -2.14 24.51
N VAL A 165 4.67 -0.94 24.21
CA VAL A 165 3.34 -0.44 24.56
C VAL A 165 2.54 -0.23 23.27
N LEU A 166 1.46 -1.00 23.10
CA LEU A 166 0.53 -0.93 21.96
C LEU A 166 -0.69 -0.11 22.38
N VAL A 167 -0.88 1.05 21.79
CA VAL A 167 -1.98 1.96 22.11
C VAL A 167 -2.96 2.05 20.95
N GLY A 168 -4.20 1.59 21.14
CA GLY A 168 -5.24 1.57 20.12
C GLY A 168 -4.83 0.77 18.86
N SER A 169 -4.02 -0.29 19.04
CA SER A 169 -3.40 -1.02 17.94
C SER A 169 -3.80 -2.49 17.96
N ASN A 170 -4.61 -2.90 16.98
CA ASN A 170 -4.83 -4.30 16.69
C ASN A 170 -3.76 -4.83 15.74
N LEU A 171 -2.53 -4.94 16.25
CA LEU A 171 -1.33 -5.28 15.47
C LEU A 171 -1.46 -6.66 14.81
N ALA A 172 -2.11 -7.62 15.47
CA ALA A 172 -2.33 -8.96 14.94
C ALA A 172 -3.09 -8.95 13.60
N TRP A 173 -4.01 -8.01 13.42
CA TRP A 173 -4.81 -7.90 12.19
C TRP A 173 -4.24 -6.89 11.21
N ASN A 174 -3.79 -5.74 11.69
CA ASN A 174 -3.38 -4.65 10.81
C ASN A 174 -1.96 -4.84 10.25
N HIS A 175 -1.05 -5.41 11.07
CA HIS A 175 0.34 -5.66 10.70
C HIS A 175 0.78 -7.06 11.16
N PRO A 176 0.16 -8.13 10.63
CA PRO A 176 0.33 -9.49 11.16
C PRO A 176 1.78 -9.99 11.11
N VAL A 177 2.59 -9.57 10.15
CA VAL A 177 4.00 -9.95 10.07
C VAL A 177 4.81 -9.32 11.20
N LEU A 178 4.56 -8.04 11.54
CA LEU A 178 5.20 -7.40 12.70
C LEU A 178 4.74 -8.03 14.02
N TYR A 179 3.47 -8.39 14.12
CA TYR A 179 2.96 -9.12 15.29
C TYR A 179 3.65 -10.47 15.46
N GLN A 180 3.86 -11.22 14.37
CA GLN A 180 4.61 -12.47 14.41
C GLN A 180 6.08 -12.26 14.85
N ARG A 181 6.74 -11.18 14.37
CA ARG A 181 8.08 -10.80 14.80
C ARG A 181 8.12 -10.51 16.30
N LEU A 182 7.18 -9.71 16.79
CA LEU A 182 7.05 -9.39 18.22
C LEU A 182 6.82 -10.63 19.08
N LYS A 183 5.96 -11.57 18.63
CA LYS A 183 5.75 -12.85 19.32
C LYS A 183 7.03 -13.65 19.46
N VAL A 184 7.76 -13.82 18.37
CA VAL A 184 9.05 -14.54 18.37
C VAL A 184 10.07 -13.84 19.27
N ALA A 185 10.13 -12.50 19.26
CA ALA A 185 11.01 -11.75 20.16
C ALA A 185 10.64 -12.00 21.64
N LYS A 186 9.35 -11.96 21.97
CA LYS A 186 8.84 -12.28 23.32
C LYS A 186 9.17 -13.72 23.75
N GLU A 187 9.07 -14.69 22.84
CA GLU A 187 9.43 -16.09 23.10
C GLU A 187 10.94 -16.25 23.37
N ARG A 188 11.79 -15.50 22.65
CA ARG A 188 13.24 -15.49 22.85
C ARG A 188 13.67 -14.78 24.13
N ASN A 189 12.98 -13.71 24.48
CA ASN A 189 13.20 -12.94 25.70
C ASN A 189 11.94 -12.91 26.58
N PRO A 190 11.75 -13.87 27.49
CA PRO A 190 10.61 -13.90 28.39
C PRO A 190 10.47 -12.66 29.30
N LEU A 191 11.55 -11.92 29.51
CA LEU A 191 11.55 -10.69 30.31
C LEU A 191 10.97 -9.49 29.55
N MET A 192 10.92 -9.54 28.21
CA MET A 192 10.23 -8.53 27.42
C MET A 192 8.79 -8.36 27.90
N ARG A 193 8.37 -7.14 28.11
CA ARG A 193 6.99 -6.83 28.52
C ARG A 193 6.23 -6.22 27.35
N VAL A 194 5.01 -6.70 27.12
CA VAL A 194 4.09 -6.13 26.14
C VAL A 194 2.84 -5.66 26.89
N VAL A 195 2.50 -4.39 26.73
CA VAL A 195 1.32 -3.76 27.33
C VAL A 195 0.39 -3.32 26.19
N VAL A 196 -0.87 -3.66 26.28
CA VAL A 196 -1.90 -3.24 25.32
C VAL A 196 -2.87 -2.29 26.02
N ILE A 197 -3.07 -1.12 25.42
CA ILE A 197 -4.05 -0.13 25.86
C ILE A 197 -5.08 0.02 24.74
N ASP A 198 -6.22 -0.62 24.90
CA ASP A 198 -7.30 -0.67 23.90
C ASP A 198 -8.66 -0.73 24.61
N PRO A 199 -9.71 -0.05 24.11
CA PRO A 199 -11.06 -0.15 24.67
C PRO A 199 -11.73 -1.51 24.41
N ARG A 200 -11.12 -2.37 23.57
CA ARG A 200 -11.61 -3.71 23.27
C ARG A 200 -10.52 -4.76 23.53
N VAL A 201 -10.95 -5.94 23.92
CA VAL A 201 -10.09 -7.14 23.87
C VAL A 201 -10.01 -7.59 22.41
N THR A 202 -8.82 -7.55 21.86
CA THR A 202 -8.52 -7.93 20.46
C THR A 202 -7.57 -9.12 20.41
N ASP A 203 -7.35 -9.69 19.22
CA ASP A 203 -6.39 -10.81 19.05
C ASP A 203 -4.93 -10.40 19.33
N THR A 204 -4.68 -9.12 19.55
CA THR A 204 -3.38 -8.58 19.97
C THR A 204 -3.17 -8.69 21.49
N CYS A 205 -4.25 -8.80 22.28
CA CYS A 205 -4.19 -9.00 23.71
C CYS A 205 -3.90 -10.49 24.06
#